data_ca13b2e9f54aea77a956423f8a5a52dd
#
_entry.id   ca13b2e9f54aea77a956423f8a5a52dd
#
_cell.length_a   1.000
_cell.length_b   1.000
_cell.length_c   1.000
_cell.angle_alpha   90.00
_cell.angle_beta   90.00
_cell.angle_gamma   90.00
#
_symmetry.space_group_name_H-M   'P 1'
#
loop_
_entity.id
_entity.type
_entity.pdbx_description
1 polymer ?
#
loop_
_entity_poly.entity_id
_entity_poly.type
_entity_poly.pdbx_seq_one_letter_code
_entity_poly.pdbx_strand_id
1 'polypeptide(L)'
;MDIFKVALFGHRDFCATREIEDKLYDILKDLMIKKSCLEIYIGRNGEFDLFAASVVKRIKKELDNSSCSVTLVLPYKVKDIEYYENYYDDVIIYEGEKKLHPKAAITKRNEWMIENCDLLVCFIEHNSGGAYKAMRHAAKLGIKTINLFSF
;
A
#
# COMPACT_ATOMS: atom_id res chain seq x y z
N MET A 1 0.62 -21.28 -8.04
CA MET A 1 0.52 -20.00 -8.74
C MET A 1 1.14 -18.91 -7.88
N ASP A 2 2.09 -18.20 -8.43
CA ASP A 2 2.79 -17.16 -7.69
C ASP A 2 1.95 -15.89 -7.62
N ILE A 3 1.85 -15.34 -6.42
CA ILE A 3 1.17 -14.06 -6.18
C ILE A 3 2.24 -12.96 -6.12
N PHE A 4 2.11 -11.98 -7.00
CA PHE A 4 2.99 -10.80 -6.96
C PHE A 4 2.40 -9.79 -6.00
N LYS A 5 3.19 -9.36 -5.02
CA LYS A 5 2.72 -8.50 -3.92
C LYS A 5 3.33 -7.11 -4.02
N VAL A 6 2.47 -6.10 -3.99
CA VAL A 6 2.86 -4.69 -4.07
C VAL A 6 2.41 -3.98 -2.80
N ALA A 7 3.33 -3.24 -2.17
CA ALA A 7 2.98 -2.38 -1.05
C ALA A 7 2.94 -0.92 -1.53
N LEU A 8 1.94 -0.19 -1.09
CA LEU A 8 1.77 1.23 -1.41
C LEU A 8 1.94 2.07 -0.15
N PHE A 9 2.84 3.03 -0.19
CA PHE A 9 3.12 3.94 0.93
C PHE A 9 3.25 5.37 0.44
N GLY A 10 2.76 6.31 1.22
CA GLY A 10 2.93 7.72 0.96
C GLY A 10 2.78 8.55 2.22
N HIS A 11 3.11 9.82 2.12
CA HIS A 11 2.99 10.73 3.25
C HIS A 11 1.53 10.88 3.67
N ARG A 12 1.33 11.07 4.97
CA ARG A 12 0.02 11.29 5.55
C ARG A 12 -0.64 12.54 4.97
N ASP A 13 0.14 13.61 4.86
CA ASP A 13 -0.29 14.86 4.21
C ASP A 13 0.13 14.79 2.74
N PHE A 14 -0.81 14.44 1.90
CA PHE A 14 -0.56 14.21 0.48
C PHE A 14 -1.59 14.98 -0.33
N CYS A 15 -1.12 15.68 -1.34
CA CYS A 15 -1.98 16.36 -2.29
C CYS A 15 -1.82 15.70 -3.66
N ALA A 16 -2.89 15.07 -4.14
CA ALA A 16 -2.87 14.40 -5.42
C ALA A 16 -2.82 15.41 -6.57
N THR A 17 -1.93 15.16 -7.53
CA THR A 17 -1.91 15.86 -8.79
C THR A 17 -2.22 14.88 -9.91
N ARG A 18 -2.65 15.40 -11.05
CA ARG A 18 -2.92 14.57 -12.21
C ARG A 18 -1.68 13.81 -12.66
N GLU A 19 -0.52 14.44 -12.58
CA GLU A 19 0.74 13.79 -12.94
C GLU A 19 1.03 12.57 -12.07
N ILE A 20 0.86 12.70 -10.75
CA ILE A 20 1.07 11.59 -9.81
C ILE A 20 0.03 10.48 -10.05
N GLU A 21 -1.21 10.88 -10.27
CA GLU A 21 -2.29 9.93 -10.56
C GLU A 21 -2.00 9.12 -11.82
N ASP A 22 -1.56 9.78 -12.89
CA ASP A 22 -1.24 9.12 -14.15
C ASP A 22 -0.07 8.15 -13.99
N LYS A 23 0.97 8.54 -13.24
CA LYS A 23 2.11 7.67 -12.96
C LYS A 23 1.69 6.41 -12.21
N LEU A 24 0.92 6.58 -11.14
CA LEU A 24 0.45 5.46 -10.34
C LEU A 24 -0.48 4.56 -11.16
N TYR A 25 -1.40 5.17 -11.89
CA TYR A 25 -2.32 4.45 -12.75
C TYR A 25 -1.56 3.58 -13.77
N ASP A 26 -0.60 4.15 -14.47
CA ASP A 26 0.15 3.43 -15.51
C ASP A 26 0.94 2.25 -14.91
N ILE A 27 1.59 2.44 -13.76
CA ILE A 27 2.35 1.38 -13.10
C ILE A 27 1.45 0.24 -12.68
N LEU A 28 0.35 0.54 -12.00
CA LEU A 28 -0.57 -0.48 -11.49
C LEU A 28 -1.33 -1.18 -12.60
N LYS A 29 -1.74 -0.46 -13.62
CA LYS A 29 -2.42 -1.05 -14.77
C LYS A 29 -1.51 -2.04 -15.49
N ASP A 30 -0.24 -1.65 -15.71
CA ASP A 30 0.75 -2.52 -16.33
C ASP A 30 0.94 -3.82 -15.54
N LEU A 31 1.03 -3.71 -14.21
CA LEU A 31 1.16 -4.86 -13.32
C LEU A 31 -0.08 -5.76 -13.38
N MET A 32 -1.28 -5.17 -13.40
CA MET A 32 -2.51 -5.94 -13.48
C MET A 32 -2.64 -6.70 -14.80
N ILE A 33 -2.10 -6.15 -15.88
CA ILE A 33 -2.10 -6.81 -17.18
C ILE A 33 -1.07 -7.93 -17.24
N LYS A 34 0.13 -7.67 -16.71
CA LYS A 34 1.27 -8.61 -16.81
C LYS A 34 1.25 -9.74 -15.80
N LYS A 35 0.73 -9.51 -14.60
CA LYS A 35 0.76 -10.52 -13.54
C LYS A 35 -0.53 -11.31 -13.51
N SER A 36 -0.42 -12.63 -13.41
CA SER A 36 -1.58 -13.51 -13.35
C SER A 36 -2.35 -13.39 -12.03
N CYS A 37 -1.65 -13.05 -10.96
CA CYS A 37 -2.25 -12.83 -9.64
C CYS A 37 -1.50 -11.71 -8.92
N LEU A 38 -2.21 -10.68 -8.51
CA LEU A 38 -1.65 -9.49 -7.88
C LEU A 38 -2.35 -9.21 -6.56
N GLU A 39 -1.57 -8.97 -5.51
CA GLU A 39 -2.09 -8.54 -4.21
C GLU A 39 -1.47 -7.19 -3.87
N ILE A 40 -2.31 -6.23 -3.52
CA ILE A 40 -1.89 -4.88 -3.20
C ILE A 40 -2.17 -4.60 -1.72
N TYR A 41 -1.13 -4.27 -0.97
CA TYR A 41 -1.21 -3.90 0.44
C TYR A 41 -1.28 -2.39 0.58
N ILE A 42 -2.28 -1.92 1.30
CA ILE A 42 -2.49 -0.50 1.59
C ILE A 42 -2.74 -0.32 3.09
N GLY A 43 -2.21 0.76 3.66
CA GLY A 43 -2.52 1.15 5.02
C GLY A 43 -3.74 2.08 5.07
N ARG A 44 -4.04 2.61 6.26
CA ARG A 44 -5.24 3.41 6.50
C ARG A 44 -4.95 4.89 6.80
N ASN A 45 -3.74 5.20 7.27
CA ASN A 45 -3.49 6.40 8.06
C ASN A 45 -3.08 7.64 7.29
N GLY A 46 -3.47 7.80 6.03
CA GLY A 46 -3.12 9.01 5.33
C GLY A 46 -3.88 9.24 4.04
N GLU A 47 -3.74 10.43 3.51
CA GLU A 47 -4.42 10.82 2.28
C GLU A 47 -3.88 10.08 1.06
N PHE A 48 -2.59 9.71 1.08
CA PHE A 48 -2.03 8.89 0.00
C PHE A 48 -2.73 7.53 -0.06
N ASP A 49 -2.99 6.93 1.10
CA ASP A 49 -3.64 5.62 1.15
C ASP A 49 -5.03 5.64 0.51
N LEU A 50 -5.81 6.67 0.80
CA LEU A 50 -7.15 6.84 0.21
C LEU A 50 -7.07 7.06 -1.29
N PHE A 51 -6.15 7.91 -1.72
CA PHE A 51 -5.90 8.18 -3.12
C PHE A 51 -5.50 6.90 -3.87
N ALA A 52 -4.52 6.17 -3.34
CA ALA A 52 -4.01 4.95 -3.97
C ALA A 52 -5.12 3.90 -4.09
N ALA A 53 -5.91 3.70 -3.03
CA ALA A 53 -7.02 2.76 -3.05
C ALA A 53 -8.04 3.11 -4.14
N SER A 54 -8.35 4.39 -4.32
CA SER A 54 -9.30 4.83 -5.34
C SER A 54 -8.77 4.56 -6.76
N VAL A 55 -7.47 4.76 -6.98
CA VAL A 55 -6.84 4.49 -8.28
C VAL A 55 -6.91 2.99 -8.60
N VAL A 56 -6.55 2.15 -7.63
CA VAL A 56 -6.59 0.69 -7.80
C VAL A 56 -8.00 0.22 -8.15
N LYS A 57 -9.00 0.71 -7.43
CA LYS A 57 -10.40 0.34 -7.66
C LYS A 57 -10.86 0.73 -9.05
N ARG A 58 -10.48 1.91 -9.51
CA ARG A 58 -10.82 2.38 -10.86
C ARG A 58 -10.24 1.45 -11.93
N ILE A 59 -8.95 1.07 -11.78
CA ILE A 59 -8.31 0.19 -12.74
C ILE A 59 -8.96 -1.20 -12.75
N LYS A 60 -9.24 -1.75 -11.58
CA LYS A 60 -9.90 -3.06 -11.45
C LYS A 60 -11.25 -3.07 -12.19
N LYS A 61 -12.01 -2.00 -12.03
CA LYS A 61 -13.31 -1.86 -12.69
C LYS A 61 -13.15 -1.75 -14.21
N GLU A 62 -12.21 -0.94 -14.68
CA GLU A 62 -11.96 -0.74 -16.11
C GLU A 62 -11.49 -2.04 -16.79
N LEU A 63 -10.66 -2.81 -16.13
CA LEU A 63 -10.11 -4.06 -16.68
C LEU A 63 -10.99 -5.28 -16.37
N ASP A 64 -12.03 -5.13 -15.57
CA ASP A 64 -12.86 -6.24 -15.07
C ASP A 64 -11.95 -7.34 -14.50
N ASN A 65 -10.97 -6.93 -13.68
CA ASN A 65 -9.91 -7.81 -13.20
C ASN A 65 -10.24 -8.39 -11.82
N SER A 66 -10.51 -9.70 -11.77
CA SER A 66 -10.78 -10.44 -10.54
C SER A 66 -9.51 -11.08 -9.94
N SER A 67 -8.38 -11.02 -10.67
CA SER A 67 -7.10 -11.61 -10.20
C SER A 67 -6.29 -10.66 -9.34
N CYS A 68 -6.75 -9.42 -9.16
CA CYS A 68 -6.10 -8.44 -8.31
C CYS A 68 -6.93 -8.24 -7.06
N SER A 69 -6.33 -8.41 -5.89
CA SER A 69 -6.98 -8.11 -4.62
C SER A 69 -6.29 -6.96 -3.92
N VAL A 70 -7.10 -6.11 -3.28
CA VAL A 70 -6.62 -4.97 -2.48
C VAL A 70 -6.84 -5.31 -1.02
N THR A 71 -5.75 -5.40 -0.27
CA THR A 71 -5.79 -5.77 1.14
C THR A 71 -5.41 -4.57 2.01
N LEU A 72 -6.33 -4.19 2.88
CA LEU A 72 -6.04 -3.20 3.91
C LEU A 72 -5.30 -3.87 5.05
N VAL A 73 -4.15 -3.34 5.43
CA VAL A 73 -3.36 -3.86 6.56
C VAL A 73 -3.45 -2.87 7.71
N LEU A 74 -4.12 -3.26 8.77
CA LEU A 74 -4.32 -2.44 9.96
C LEU A 74 -3.29 -2.77 11.03
N PRO A 75 -2.80 -1.76 11.77
CA PRO A 75 -1.85 -1.99 12.87
C PRO A 75 -2.53 -2.50 14.14
N TYR A 76 -3.83 -2.30 14.28
CA TYR A 76 -4.64 -2.72 15.42
C TYR A 76 -6.11 -2.69 15.03
N LYS A 77 -6.97 -3.25 15.88
CA LYS A 77 -8.42 -3.27 15.66
C LYS A 77 -8.98 -1.84 15.66
N VAL A 78 -9.94 -1.61 14.76
CA VAL A 78 -10.65 -0.33 14.65
C VAL A 78 -12.15 -0.57 14.80
N LYS A 79 -12.89 0.46 15.22
CA LYS A 79 -14.33 0.36 15.47
C LYS A 79 -15.16 0.14 14.21
N ASP A 80 -14.73 0.71 13.09
CA ASP A 80 -15.46 0.71 11.84
C ASP A 80 -14.94 -0.36 10.85
N ILE A 81 -14.56 -1.50 11.40
CA ILE A 81 -13.99 -2.63 10.62
C ILE A 81 -14.92 -3.07 9.49
N GLU A 82 -16.22 -3.09 9.72
CA GLU A 82 -17.21 -3.50 8.70
C GLU A 82 -17.16 -2.62 7.46
N TYR A 83 -16.95 -1.31 7.65
CA TYR A 83 -16.80 -0.37 6.54
C TYR A 83 -15.63 -0.78 5.65
N TYR A 84 -14.49 -1.12 6.26
CA TYR A 84 -13.29 -1.51 5.53
C TYR A 84 -13.44 -2.89 4.88
N GLU A 85 -14.10 -3.82 5.54
CA GLU A 85 -14.37 -5.14 4.97
C GLU A 85 -15.25 -5.06 3.74
N ASN A 86 -16.14 -4.06 3.66
CA ASN A 86 -16.97 -3.83 2.48
C ASN A 86 -16.23 -3.07 1.37
N TYR A 87 -15.25 -2.26 1.73
CA TYR A 87 -14.52 -1.42 0.77
C TYR A 87 -13.34 -2.14 0.14
N TYR A 88 -12.59 -2.91 0.93
CA TYR A 88 -11.41 -3.64 0.46
C TYR A 88 -11.76 -5.12 0.24
N ASP A 89 -10.97 -5.79 -0.59
CA ASP A 89 -11.17 -7.21 -0.86
C ASP A 89 -10.83 -8.06 0.37
N ASP A 90 -9.86 -7.62 1.17
CA ASP A 90 -9.48 -8.28 2.42
C ASP A 90 -8.97 -7.26 3.42
N VAL A 91 -9.05 -7.60 4.70
CA VAL A 91 -8.55 -6.78 5.79
C VAL A 91 -7.71 -7.66 6.71
N ILE A 92 -6.43 -7.30 6.86
CA ILE A 92 -5.51 -7.98 7.77
C ILE A 92 -5.25 -7.06 8.95
N ILE A 93 -5.38 -7.61 10.17
CA ILE A 93 -5.00 -6.89 11.38
C ILE A 93 -3.68 -7.46 11.84
N TYR A 94 -2.61 -6.67 11.74
CA TYR A 94 -1.31 -7.07 12.22
C TYR A 94 -1.21 -6.81 13.71
N GLU A 95 -1.29 -7.88 14.49
CA GLU A 95 -1.09 -7.84 15.93
C GLU A 95 0.17 -8.63 16.24
N GLY A 96 1.18 -7.95 16.80
CA GLY A 96 2.36 -8.62 17.29
C GLY A 96 2.04 -9.41 18.56
N GLU A 97 3.02 -10.16 19.07
CA GLU A 97 2.87 -10.96 20.28
C GLU A 97 2.54 -10.12 21.52
N LYS A 98 2.88 -8.84 21.51
CA LYS A 98 2.62 -7.92 22.61
C LYS A 98 1.78 -6.74 22.14
N LYS A 99 0.89 -6.29 23.01
CA LYS A 99 0.13 -5.07 22.74
C LYS A 99 1.11 -3.88 22.76
N LEU A 100 1.28 -3.25 21.60
CA LEU A 100 2.20 -2.14 21.43
C LEU A 100 1.49 -0.81 21.55
N HIS A 101 2.27 0.23 21.87
CA HIS A 101 1.82 1.60 21.72
C HIS A 101 1.41 1.83 20.25
N PRO A 102 0.35 2.63 19.97
CA PRO A 102 -0.13 2.83 18.58
C PRO A 102 0.96 3.19 17.56
N LYS A 103 1.90 4.06 17.93
CA LYS A 103 3.00 4.42 17.02
C LYS A 103 3.91 3.22 16.71
N ALA A 104 4.22 2.41 17.72
CA ALA A 104 5.02 1.21 17.53
C ALA A 104 4.28 0.17 16.70
N ALA A 105 2.98 0.05 16.89
CA ALA A 105 2.14 -0.86 16.12
C ALA A 105 2.13 -0.47 14.64
N ILE A 106 2.01 0.82 14.34
CA ILE A 106 2.05 1.34 12.96
C ILE A 106 3.40 1.02 12.32
N THR A 107 4.50 1.24 13.04
CA THR A 107 5.85 0.93 12.55
C THR A 107 6.00 -0.55 12.22
N LYS A 108 5.54 -1.43 13.11
CA LYS A 108 5.61 -2.88 12.91
C LYS A 108 4.74 -3.33 11.75
N ARG A 109 3.54 -2.76 11.60
CA ARG A 109 2.67 -3.02 10.47
C ARG A 109 3.35 -2.64 9.15
N ASN A 110 3.98 -1.46 9.12
CA ASN A 110 4.70 -1.00 7.94
C ASN A 110 5.86 -1.94 7.59
N GLU A 111 6.64 -2.37 8.57
CA GLU A 111 7.72 -3.32 8.36
C GLU A 111 7.19 -4.65 7.78
N TRP A 112 6.08 -5.14 8.31
CA TRP A 112 5.46 -6.37 7.82
C TRP A 112 5.05 -6.24 6.35
N MET A 113 4.45 -5.11 5.96
CA MET A 113 4.05 -4.87 4.58
C MET A 113 5.26 -4.92 3.64
N ILE A 114 6.36 -4.30 4.05
CA ILE A 114 7.61 -4.28 3.28
C ILE A 114 8.21 -5.69 3.19
N GLU A 115 8.27 -6.41 4.30
CA GLU A 115 8.85 -7.75 4.35
C GLU A 115 8.07 -8.77 3.55
N ASN A 116 6.80 -8.49 3.27
CA ASN A 116 5.91 -9.38 2.53
C ASN A 116 5.57 -8.90 1.13
N CYS A 117 6.28 -7.92 0.59
CA CYS A 117 6.03 -7.46 -0.76
C CYS A 117 7.20 -7.73 -1.70
N ASP A 118 6.90 -7.75 -2.99
CA ASP A 118 7.89 -7.90 -4.07
C ASP A 118 8.28 -6.55 -4.66
N LEU A 119 7.40 -5.56 -4.53
CA LEU A 119 7.60 -4.22 -5.06
C LEU A 119 6.98 -3.20 -4.12
N LEU A 120 7.72 -2.13 -3.84
CA LEU A 120 7.20 -0.96 -3.14
C LEU A 120 6.97 0.16 -4.15
N VAL A 121 5.75 0.69 -4.17
CA VAL A 121 5.44 1.92 -4.91
C VAL A 121 5.05 2.97 -3.88
N CYS A 122 5.73 4.10 -3.86
CA CYS A 122 5.56 5.09 -2.82
C CYS A 122 5.60 6.52 -3.35
N PHE A 123 5.15 7.45 -2.53
CA PHE A 123 5.32 8.89 -2.79
C PHE A 123 6.00 9.49 -1.57
N ILE A 124 7.31 9.73 -1.68
CA ILE A 124 8.14 10.22 -0.58
C ILE A 124 8.91 11.46 -1.05
N GLU A 125 8.56 12.62 -0.52
CA GLU A 125 9.24 13.88 -0.83
C GLU A 125 10.02 14.45 0.35
N HIS A 126 9.79 13.94 1.59
CA HIS A 126 10.53 14.37 2.78
C HIS A 126 11.33 13.22 3.38
N ASN A 127 12.41 13.57 4.07
CA ASN A 127 13.28 12.60 4.74
C ASN A 127 12.83 12.34 6.19
N SER A 128 11.52 12.21 6.40
CA SER A 128 10.97 11.95 7.73
C SER A 128 9.59 11.30 7.62
N GLY A 129 9.12 10.74 8.72
CA GLY A 129 7.81 10.11 8.81
C GLY A 129 7.81 8.63 8.56
N GLY A 130 6.65 8.00 8.79
CA GLY A 130 6.49 6.55 8.69
C GLY A 130 6.72 6.00 7.29
N ALA A 131 6.24 6.71 6.27
CA ALA A 131 6.42 6.26 4.88
C ALA A 131 7.89 6.32 4.46
N TYR A 132 8.62 7.35 4.88
CA TYR A 132 10.05 7.44 4.61
C TYR A 132 10.81 6.29 5.29
N LYS A 133 10.48 5.98 6.54
CA LYS A 133 11.09 4.87 7.28
C LYS A 133 10.82 3.53 6.58
N ALA A 134 9.60 3.35 6.06
CA ALA A 134 9.25 2.15 5.31
C ALA A 134 10.10 2.02 4.04
N MET A 135 10.30 3.12 3.32
CA MET A 135 11.16 3.14 2.14
C MET A 135 12.61 2.77 2.49
N ARG A 136 13.12 3.29 3.61
CA ARG A 136 14.47 2.96 4.09
C ARG A 136 14.59 1.48 4.46
N HIS A 137 13.56 0.93 5.06
CA HIS A 137 13.51 -0.50 5.40
C HIS A 137 13.54 -1.35 4.12
N ALA A 138 12.78 -0.97 3.11
CA ALA A 138 12.79 -1.65 1.82
C ALA A 138 14.18 -1.62 1.18
N ALA A 139 14.87 -0.49 1.23
CA ALA A 139 16.24 -0.36 0.72
C ALA A 139 17.20 -1.32 1.41
N LYS A 140 17.08 -1.45 2.73
CA LYS A 140 17.90 -2.39 3.52
C LYS A 140 17.69 -3.84 3.09
N LEU A 141 16.44 -4.19 2.78
CA LEU A 141 16.08 -5.56 2.40
C LEU A 141 16.28 -5.85 0.90
N GLY A 142 16.66 -4.84 0.12
CA GLY A 142 16.84 -5.00 -1.32
C GLY A 142 15.55 -5.13 -2.09
N ILE A 143 14.44 -4.62 -1.54
CA ILE A 143 13.14 -4.62 -2.21
C ILE A 143 13.11 -3.55 -3.30
N LYS A 144 12.68 -3.93 -4.51
CA LYS A 144 12.55 -2.97 -5.61
C LYS A 144 11.56 -1.87 -5.23
N THR A 145 11.96 -0.62 -5.43
CA THR A 145 11.17 0.55 -5.03
C THR A 145 11.02 1.51 -6.19
N ILE A 146 9.79 1.99 -6.40
CA ILE A 146 9.48 3.07 -7.33
C ILE A 146 8.92 4.21 -6.49
N ASN A 147 9.63 5.34 -6.45
CA ASN A 147 9.15 6.54 -5.78
C ASN A 147 8.54 7.48 -6.82
N LEU A 148 7.24 7.68 -6.74
CA LEU A 148 6.50 8.51 -7.70
C LEU A 148 6.98 9.96 -7.74
N PHE A 149 7.54 10.44 -6.62
CA PHE A 149 8.07 11.79 -6.53
C PHE A 149 9.28 12.01 -7.44
N SER A 150 10.14 11.00 -7.57
CA SER A 150 11.39 11.08 -8.31
C SER A 150 11.42 10.26 -9.60
N PHE A 151 10.28 9.68 -9.94
CA PHE A 151 10.15 8.81 -11.11
C PHE A 151 9.88 9.61 -12.39
#